data_8c98c841dc17b05db9bf5d3a045efa11
#
_entry.id   8c98c841dc17b05db9bf5d3a045efa11
#
_cell.length_a   1.000
_cell.length_b   1.000
_cell.length_c   1.000
_cell.angle_alpha   90.00
_cell.angle_beta   90.00
_cell.angle_gamma   90.00
#
_symmetry.space_group_name_H-M   'P 1'
#
loop_
_entity.id
_entity.type
_entity.pdbx_description
1 polymer ?
#
loop_
_entity_poly.entity_id
_entity_poly.type
_entity_poly.pdbx_seq_one_letter_code
_entity_poly.pdbx_strand_id
1 'polypeptide(L)'
;MKYIVEREGRDSEFYIDSAGIGGWHVGQLPDHRMRRRGAARGYDFCSRARQFSAADFQRFDMIFVMDRENYYDVKRLARKEGDVEKIKMLPDFMTQHPGQLTIPDPYYGEDRDFDFALDLIEDACEGLFAYLCANKH
;
A
#
# COMPACT_ATOMS: atom_id res chain seq x y z
N MET A 1 -2.08 6.97 -0.03
CA MET A 1 -1.64 7.49 1.29
C MET A 1 -0.92 8.84 1.19
N LYS A 2 0.04 9.00 0.29
CA LYS A 2 0.73 10.30 0.09
C LYS A 2 -0.24 11.45 -0.16
N TYR A 3 -1.24 11.23 -1.00
CA TYR A 3 -2.27 12.24 -1.30
C TYR A 3 -3.02 12.66 -0.03
N ILE A 4 -3.38 11.70 0.81
CA ILE A 4 -4.14 11.96 2.04
C ILE A 4 -3.34 12.83 3.02
N VAL A 5 -2.07 12.47 3.26
CA VAL A 5 -1.24 13.22 4.21
C VAL A 5 -0.93 14.62 3.71
N GLU A 6 -0.78 14.81 2.40
CA GLU A 6 -0.62 16.13 1.80
C GLU A 6 -1.89 16.97 1.90
N ARG A 7 -3.05 16.35 1.61
CA ARG A 7 -4.36 17.01 1.73
C ARG A 7 -4.59 17.54 3.15
N GLU A 8 -4.19 16.76 4.16
CA GLU A 8 -4.36 17.12 5.57
C GLU A 8 -3.21 17.97 6.12
N GLY A 9 -2.24 18.33 5.29
CA GLY A 9 -1.10 19.17 5.70
C GLY A 9 -0.13 18.49 6.65
N ARG A 10 -0.07 17.14 6.64
CA ARG A 10 0.75 16.35 7.56
C ARG A 10 1.81 15.52 6.86
N ASP A 11 2.16 15.87 5.63
CA ASP A 11 3.14 15.13 4.82
C ASP A 11 4.53 15.08 5.48
N SER A 12 4.92 16.10 6.26
CA SER A 12 6.20 16.10 6.97
C SER A 12 6.27 15.08 8.12
N GLU A 13 5.14 14.54 8.57
CA GLU A 13 5.08 13.57 9.67
C GLU A 13 5.20 12.13 9.19
N PHE A 14 5.17 11.88 7.87
CA PHE A 14 5.12 10.54 7.30
C PHE A 14 6.15 10.39 6.20
N TYR A 15 6.89 9.28 6.23
CA TYR A 15 7.72 8.82 5.12
C TYR A 15 7.04 7.59 4.52
N ILE A 16 6.58 7.70 3.28
CA ILE A 16 5.75 6.69 2.62
C ILE A 16 6.45 6.21 1.37
N ASP A 17 6.56 4.89 1.21
CA ASP A 17 7.16 4.27 0.04
C ASP A 17 6.42 2.98 -0.28
N SER A 18 6.69 2.41 -1.45
CA SER A 18 6.11 1.16 -1.91
C SER A 18 7.17 0.25 -2.52
N ALA A 19 6.92 -1.06 -2.47
CA ALA A 19 7.83 -2.05 -3.00
C ALA A 19 7.07 -3.30 -3.43
N GLY A 20 7.64 -4.06 -4.37
CA GLY A 20 7.12 -5.36 -4.78
C GLY A 20 7.99 -6.50 -4.27
N ILE A 21 7.45 -7.70 -4.26
CA ILE A 21 8.17 -8.90 -3.83
C ILE A 21 9.15 -9.35 -4.92
N GLY A 22 8.72 -9.34 -6.19
CA GLY A 22 9.57 -9.73 -7.31
C GLY A 22 10.46 -8.60 -7.80
N GLY A 23 11.56 -8.96 -8.48
CA GLY A 23 12.52 -7.99 -9.01
C GLY A 23 12.38 -7.68 -10.49
N TRP A 24 11.48 -8.38 -11.21
CA TRP A 24 11.41 -8.30 -12.68
C TRP A 24 10.79 -7.00 -13.22
N HIS A 25 10.12 -6.23 -12.38
CA HIS A 25 9.55 -4.93 -12.76
C HIS A 25 10.29 -3.74 -12.15
N VAL A 26 11.45 -3.96 -11.52
CA VAL A 26 12.23 -2.89 -10.89
C VAL A 26 12.56 -1.80 -11.90
N GLY A 27 12.33 -0.55 -11.50
CA GLY A 27 12.56 0.63 -12.34
C GLY A 27 11.41 1.00 -13.26
N GLN A 28 10.39 0.16 -13.36
CA GLN A 28 9.23 0.44 -14.22
C GLN A 28 8.22 1.33 -13.50
N LEU A 29 7.48 2.09 -14.29
CA LEU A 29 6.32 2.84 -13.80
C LEU A 29 5.15 1.88 -13.54
N PRO A 30 4.17 2.27 -12.71
CA PRO A 30 2.95 1.48 -12.54
C PRO A 30 2.26 1.24 -13.89
N ASP A 31 1.42 0.19 -13.96
CA ASP A 31 0.64 -0.14 -15.14
C ASP A 31 -0.08 1.11 -15.66
N HIS A 32 -0.04 1.33 -16.98
CA HIS A 32 -0.60 2.55 -17.58
C HIS A 32 -2.11 2.71 -17.33
N ARG A 33 -2.84 1.59 -17.19
CA ARG A 33 -4.28 1.62 -16.86
C ARG A 33 -4.49 2.13 -15.44
N MET A 34 -3.68 1.69 -14.48
CA MET A 34 -3.73 2.18 -13.11
C MET A 34 -3.38 3.67 -13.08
N ARG A 35 -2.35 4.09 -13.80
CA ARG A 35 -1.96 5.50 -13.88
C ARG A 35 -3.07 6.36 -14.47
N ARG A 36 -3.72 5.88 -15.54
CA ARG A 36 -4.83 6.59 -16.20
C ARG A 36 -6.04 6.72 -15.27
N ARG A 37 -6.44 5.63 -14.63
CA ARG A 37 -7.58 5.65 -13.71
C ARG A 37 -7.28 6.49 -12.46
N GLY A 38 -6.06 6.43 -11.97
CA GLY A 38 -5.62 7.28 -10.87
C GLY A 38 -5.61 8.76 -11.24
N ALA A 39 -5.13 9.11 -12.45
CA ALA A 39 -5.13 10.48 -12.91
C ALA A 39 -6.56 11.05 -13.03
N ALA A 40 -7.54 10.22 -13.40
CA ALA A 40 -8.94 10.62 -13.44
C ALA A 40 -9.48 10.98 -12.04
N ARG A 41 -8.85 10.49 -10.98
CA ARG A 41 -9.19 10.80 -9.59
C ARG A 41 -8.27 11.87 -8.97
N GLY A 42 -7.35 12.43 -9.74
CA GLY A 42 -6.41 13.45 -9.28
C GLY A 42 -5.10 12.90 -8.71
N TYR A 43 -4.81 11.62 -8.91
CA TYR A 43 -3.56 11.02 -8.43
C TYR A 43 -2.49 11.00 -9.52
N ASP A 44 -1.24 11.21 -9.09
CA ASP A 44 -0.07 11.07 -9.96
C ASP A 44 0.72 9.84 -9.52
N PHE A 45 0.53 8.74 -10.23
CA PHE A 45 1.24 7.48 -9.95
C PHE A 45 2.51 7.42 -10.80
N CYS A 46 3.55 8.07 -10.34
CA CYS A 46 4.82 8.16 -11.05
C CYS A 46 5.97 7.41 -10.36
N SER A 47 5.74 6.80 -9.21
CA SER A 47 6.77 6.02 -8.51
C SER A 47 7.17 4.79 -9.31
N ARG A 48 8.48 4.54 -9.40
CA ARG A 48 8.98 3.36 -10.11
C ARG A 48 9.05 2.17 -9.16
N ALA A 49 8.87 0.98 -9.73
CA ALA A 49 8.91 -0.25 -8.95
C ALA A 49 10.31 -0.46 -8.35
N ARG A 50 10.34 -0.89 -7.10
CA ARG A 50 11.55 -1.40 -6.45
C ARG A 50 11.22 -2.70 -5.75
N GLN A 51 12.23 -3.50 -5.46
CA GLN A 51 12.04 -4.77 -4.77
C GLN A 51 12.10 -4.57 -3.26
N PHE A 52 11.19 -5.20 -2.53
CA PHE A 52 11.23 -5.26 -1.07
C PHE A 52 12.44 -6.11 -0.63
N SER A 53 13.11 -5.67 0.42
CA SER A 53 14.24 -6.40 0.98
C SER A 53 14.16 -6.43 2.50
N ALA A 54 14.94 -7.32 3.12
CA ALA A 54 15.01 -7.43 4.59
C ALA A 54 15.45 -6.13 5.27
N ALA A 55 16.21 -5.29 4.57
CA ALA A 55 16.62 -3.99 5.10
C ALA A 55 15.44 -3.04 5.33
N ASP A 56 14.33 -3.24 4.63
CA ASP A 56 13.14 -2.42 4.80
C ASP A 56 12.53 -2.54 6.20
N PHE A 57 12.71 -3.67 6.87
CA PHE A 57 12.27 -3.83 8.26
C PHE A 57 12.96 -2.87 9.22
N GLN A 58 14.17 -2.42 8.88
CA GLN A 58 14.92 -1.47 9.70
C GLN A 58 14.60 -0.02 9.37
N ARG A 59 14.09 0.23 8.16
CA ARG A 59 13.86 1.58 7.64
C ARG A 59 12.45 2.08 7.91
N PHE A 60 11.49 1.19 8.09
CA PHE A 60 10.08 1.54 8.22
C PHE A 60 9.53 1.03 9.55
N ASP A 61 8.61 1.81 10.12
CA ASP A 61 7.92 1.46 11.36
C ASP A 61 6.80 0.46 11.13
N MET A 62 6.16 0.54 9.95
CA MET A 62 5.05 -0.33 9.57
C MET A 62 5.17 -0.72 8.10
N ILE A 63 4.78 -1.95 7.80
CA ILE A 63 4.80 -2.50 6.45
C ILE A 63 3.42 -3.06 6.16
N PHE A 64 2.75 -2.53 5.13
CA PHE A 64 1.39 -2.92 4.78
C PHE A 64 1.37 -3.80 3.55
N VAL A 65 0.63 -4.89 3.63
CA VAL A 65 0.46 -5.84 2.53
C VAL A 65 -1.00 -5.91 2.12
N MET A 66 -1.24 -6.31 0.87
CA MET A 66 -2.57 -6.28 0.27
C MET A 66 -3.36 -7.56 0.46
N ASP A 67 -2.67 -8.70 0.60
CA ASP A 67 -3.29 -10.01 0.74
C ASP A 67 -2.38 -10.96 1.56
N ARG A 68 -2.87 -12.17 1.79
CA ARG A 68 -2.14 -13.16 2.59
C ARG A 68 -0.89 -13.66 1.90
N GLU A 69 -0.89 -13.76 0.57
CA GLU A 69 0.29 -14.18 -0.18
C GLU A 69 1.42 -13.17 0.01
N ASN A 70 1.13 -11.88 -0.11
CA ASN A 70 2.10 -10.82 0.19
C ASN A 70 2.57 -10.91 1.63
N TYR A 71 1.66 -11.17 2.57
CA TYR A 71 2.02 -11.30 3.99
C TYR A 71 3.08 -12.38 4.19
N TYR A 72 2.85 -13.57 3.65
CA TYR A 72 3.80 -14.68 3.82
C TYR A 72 5.11 -14.42 3.09
N ASP A 73 5.08 -13.81 1.93
CA ASP A 73 6.28 -13.47 1.17
C ASP A 73 7.16 -12.48 1.94
N VAL A 74 6.57 -11.45 2.52
CA VAL A 74 7.28 -10.46 3.33
C VAL A 74 7.78 -11.11 4.62
N LYS A 75 6.97 -11.94 5.27
CA LYS A 75 7.32 -12.63 6.51
C LYS A 75 8.55 -13.51 6.35
N ARG A 76 8.72 -14.16 5.19
CA ARG A 76 9.90 -14.99 4.91
C ARG A 76 11.20 -14.20 4.96
N LEU A 77 11.16 -12.89 4.72
CA LEU A 77 12.32 -12.02 4.75
C LEU A 77 12.60 -11.45 6.13
N ALA A 78 11.70 -11.65 7.09
CA ALA A 78 11.87 -11.21 8.46
C ALA A 78 12.98 -12.02 9.16
N ARG A 79 13.79 -11.34 9.96
CA ARG A 79 14.93 -11.94 10.66
C ARG A 79 14.70 -12.12 12.15
N LYS A 80 13.67 -11.47 12.71
CA LYS A 80 13.32 -11.51 14.13
C LYS A 80 11.83 -11.24 14.31
N GLU A 81 11.30 -11.52 15.52
CA GLU A 81 9.87 -11.33 15.80
C GLU A 81 9.41 -9.88 15.66
N GLY A 82 10.23 -8.92 16.05
CA GLY A 82 9.92 -7.50 15.89
C GLY A 82 9.69 -7.10 14.45
N ASP A 83 10.34 -7.76 13.49
CA ASP A 83 10.11 -7.54 12.07
C ASP A 83 8.72 -8.01 11.67
N VAL A 84 8.30 -9.19 12.13
CA VAL A 84 6.98 -9.75 11.81
C VAL A 84 5.86 -8.86 12.37
N GLU A 85 6.05 -8.30 13.55
CA GLU A 85 5.07 -7.41 14.19
C GLU A 85 4.82 -6.14 13.39
N LYS A 86 5.76 -5.71 12.55
CA LYS A 86 5.59 -4.53 11.68
C LYS A 86 4.67 -4.79 10.49
N ILE A 87 4.44 -6.05 10.14
CA ILE A 87 3.64 -6.42 8.97
C ILE A 87 2.16 -6.35 9.31
N LYS A 88 1.42 -5.52 8.58
CA LYS A 88 -0.02 -5.31 8.78
C LYS A 88 -0.77 -5.55 7.47
N MET A 89 -1.99 -6.04 7.57
CA MET A 89 -2.88 -6.19 6.41
C MET A 89 -3.57 -4.86 6.15
N LEU A 90 -3.31 -4.25 5.01
CA LEU A 90 -3.96 -2.98 4.65
C LEU A 90 -5.49 -3.12 4.61
N PRO A 91 -6.08 -4.21 4.10
CA PRO A 91 -7.54 -4.40 4.11
C PRO A 91 -8.19 -4.28 5.50
N ASP A 92 -7.46 -4.55 6.58
CA ASP A 92 -7.99 -4.46 7.94
C ASP A 92 -8.40 -3.03 8.33
N PHE A 93 -7.93 -2.03 7.60
CA PHE A 93 -8.22 -0.62 7.88
C PHE A 93 -9.42 -0.07 7.09
N MET A 94 -10.05 -0.89 6.25
CA MET A 94 -11.23 -0.48 5.50
C MET A 94 -12.43 -0.27 6.42
N THR A 95 -13.15 0.83 6.21
CA THR A 95 -14.36 1.17 6.97
C THR A 95 -15.61 1.09 6.11
N GLN A 96 -15.49 1.29 4.80
CA GLN A 96 -16.61 1.28 3.85
C GLN A 96 -16.85 -0.09 3.22
N HIS A 97 -15.88 -0.99 3.33
CA HIS A 97 -15.95 -2.34 2.76
C HIS A 97 -15.66 -3.38 3.85
N PRO A 98 -16.46 -3.41 4.94
CA PRO A 98 -16.23 -4.37 6.02
C PRO A 98 -16.38 -5.80 5.49
N GLY A 99 -15.47 -6.69 5.89
CA GLY A 99 -15.47 -8.06 5.42
C GLY A 99 -14.65 -8.29 4.14
N GLN A 100 -14.20 -7.25 3.47
CA GLN A 100 -13.27 -7.40 2.35
C GLN A 100 -11.88 -7.73 2.91
N LEU A 101 -11.39 -8.94 2.61
CA LEU A 101 -10.16 -9.46 3.21
C LEU A 101 -8.89 -9.16 2.42
N THR A 102 -9.02 -8.78 1.15
CA THR A 102 -7.88 -8.53 0.27
C THR A 102 -8.13 -7.33 -0.62
N ILE A 103 -7.03 -6.74 -1.12
CA ILE A 103 -7.08 -5.78 -2.21
C ILE A 103 -6.56 -6.52 -3.43
N PRO A 104 -7.43 -6.90 -4.38
CA PRO A 104 -7.00 -7.70 -5.53
C PRO A 104 -6.12 -6.91 -6.48
N ASP A 105 -5.18 -7.60 -7.13
CA ASP A 105 -4.37 -7.04 -8.20
C ASP A 105 -5.18 -7.12 -9.50
N PRO A 106 -5.51 -5.98 -10.14
CA PRO A 106 -6.34 -5.96 -11.33
C PRO A 106 -5.56 -6.20 -12.64
N TYR A 107 -4.30 -6.66 -12.59
CA TYR A 107 -3.40 -6.73 -13.74
C TYR A 107 -4.03 -7.38 -14.96
N TYR A 108 -4.79 -8.48 -14.77
CA TYR A 108 -5.47 -9.19 -15.83
C TYR A 108 -6.93 -8.76 -16.01
N GLY A 109 -7.36 -7.70 -15.34
CA GLY A 109 -8.72 -7.21 -15.36
C GLY A 109 -8.96 -6.07 -16.35
N GLU A 110 -10.16 -5.49 -16.27
CA GLU A 110 -10.61 -4.35 -17.07
C GLU A 110 -10.51 -3.05 -16.26
N ASP A 111 -10.83 -1.92 -16.87
CA ASP A 111 -10.81 -0.61 -16.21
C ASP A 111 -11.64 -0.58 -14.92
N ARG A 112 -12.81 -1.24 -14.92
CA ARG A 112 -13.66 -1.33 -13.70
C ARG A 112 -12.95 -2.05 -12.56
N ASP A 113 -12.09 -3.02 -12.86
CA ASP A 113 -11.34 -3.75 -11.83
C ASP A 113 -10.24 -2.87 -11.23
N PHE A 114 -9.61 -2.01 -12.05
CA PHE A 114 -8.69 -1.00 -11.55
C PHE A 114 -9.40 0.04 -10.69
N ASP A 115 -10.60 0.48 -11.08
CA ASP A 115 -11.39 1.40 -10.27
C ASP A 115 -11.81 0.77 -8.95
N PHE A 116 -12.21 -0.51 -8.96
CA PHE A 116 -12.56 -1.22 -7.73
C PHE A 116 -11.35 -1.32 -6.79
N ALA A 117 -10.18 -1.69 -7.32
CA ALA A 117 -8.96 -1.73 -6.52
C ALA A 117 -8.64 -0.35 -5.92
N LEU A 118 -8.80 0.72 -6.69
CA LEU A 118 -8.61 2.09 -6.19
C LEU A 118 -9.61 2.44 -5.09
N ASP A 119 -10.87 2.03 -5.23
CA ASP A 119 -11.89 2.24 -4.18
C ASP A 119 -11.47 1.59 -2.87
N LEU A 120 -10.99 0.34 -2.93
CA LEU A 120 -10.53 -0.39 -1.75
C LEU A 120 -9.29 0.25 -1.14
N ILE A 121 -8.33 0.67 -1.97
CA ILE A 121 -7.11 1.33 -1.50
C ILE A 121 -7.44 2.67 -0.84
N GLU A 122 -8.32 3.46 -1.43
CA GLU A 122 -8.75 4.73 -0.85
C GLU A 122 -9.42 4.53 0.50
N ASP A 123 -10.33 3.56 0.61
CA ASP A 123 -10.99 3.23 1.87
C ASP A 123 -9.97 2.83 2.94
N ALA A 124 -9.09 1.89 2.61
CA ALA A 124 -8.07 1.42 3.53
C ALA A 124 -7.11 2.53 3.97
N CYS A 125 -6.70 3.39 3.04
CA CYS A 125 -5.79 4.49 3.36
C CYS A 125 -6.45 5.55 4.24
N GLU A 126 -7.72 5.87 4.01
CA GLU A 126 -8.45 6.79 4.88
C GLU A 126 -8.59 6.22 6.30
N GLY A 127 -8.94 4.94 6.41
CA GLY A 127 -9.02 4.27 7.71
C GLY A 127 -7.66 4.18 8.41
N LEU A 128 -6.61 3.89 7.66
CA LEU A 128 -5.25 3.85 8.19
C LEU A 128 -4.82 5.23 8.69
N PHE A 129 -5.07 6.28 7.93
CA PHE A 129 -4.70 7.63 8.33
C PHE A 129 -5.39 8.01 9.65
N ALA A 130 -6.69 7.72 9.78
CA ALA A 130 -7.44 7.97 11.00
C ALA A 130 -6.84 7.18 12.18
N TYR A 131 -6.48 5.91 11.97
CA TYR A 131 -5.84 5.08 12.99
C TYR A 131 -4.51 5.66 13.44
N LEU A 132 -3.65 6.05 12.50
CA LEU A 132 -2.32 6.58 12.82
C LEU A 132 -2.43 7.91 13.57
N CYS A 133 -3.36 8.77 13.21
CA CYS A 133 -3.56 10.04 13.89
C CYS A 133 -4.09 9.85 15.32
N ALA A 134 -4.98 8.87 15.53
CA ALA A 134 -5.53 8.57 16.84
C ALA A 134 -4.50 7.93 17.78
N ASN A 135 -3.51 7.22 17.25
CA ASN A 135 -2.52 6.46 18.03
C ASN A 135 -1.13 7.09 18.02
N LYS A 136 -0.98 8.28 17.46
CA LYS A 136 0.28 9.00 17.41
C LYS A 136 0.52 9.72 18.75
N HIS A 137 1.70 9.54 19.28
CA HIS A 137 2.13 10.16 20.52
C HIS A 137 3.23 11.18 20.28
#